data_ff8bbefb3aa2dae4cac7647217268be4
#
_entry.id   ff8bbefb3aa2dae4cac7647217268be4
#
_cell.length_a   1.000
_cell.length_b   1.000
_cell.length_c   1.000
_cell.angle_alpha   90.00
_cell.angle_beta   90.00
_cell.angle_gamma   90.00
#
_symmetry.space_group_name_H-M   'P 1'
#
loop_
_entity.id
_entity.type
_entity.pdbx_description
1 polymer ?
#
loop_
_entity_poly.entity_id
_entity_poly.type
_entity_poly.pdbx_seq_one_letter_code
_entity_poly.pdbx_strand_id
1 'polypeptide(L)' 'MQFADFVTCGFNQIVNNLAKTHYRWGQNADVVVRMPTGAGTGAGPFHSQSNEAWFFHVP' A
#
# COMPACT_ATOMS: atom_id res chain seq x y z
N MET A 1 9.46 -0.78 -1.15
CA MET A 1 9.25 -1.78 -0.06
C MET A 1 9.31 -3.18 -0.67
N GLN A 2 10.02 -4.10 -0.08
CA GLN A 2 10.04 -5.51 -0.45
C GLN A 2 9.46 -6.32 0.70
N PHE A 3 8.39 -6.97 0.49
CA PHE A 3 7.50 -7.02 -0.69
C PHE A 3 6.13 -6.46 -0.32
N ALA A 4 5.14 -6.49 -1.25
CA ALA A 4 3.86 -5.83 -1.02
C ALA A 4 3.07 -6.36 0.18
N ASP A 5 3.23 -7.64 0.53
CA ASP A 5 2.59 -8.22 1.72
C ASP A 5 3.04 -7.55 3.02
N PHE A 6 4.26 -7.04 3.08
CA PHE A 6 4.77 -6.32 4.24
C PHE A 6 4.16 -4.92 4.41
N VAL A 7 3.38 -4.44 3.43
CA VAL A 7 2.69 -3.16 3.57
C VAL A 7 1.74 -3.14 4.77
N THR A 8 1.30 -4.31 5.21
CA THR A 8 0.44 -4.43 6.40
C THR A 8 1.07 -3.80 7.64
N CYS A 9 2.39 -3.80 7.74
CA CYS A 9 3.10 -3.16 8.85
C CYS A 9 2.97 -1.64 8.85
N GLY A 10 2.74 -1.03 7.69
CA GLY A 10 2.56 0.42 7.54
C GLY A 10 1.18 0.81 7.01
N PHE A 11 0.26 -0.13 6.93
CA PHE A 11 -1.03 0.08 6.28
C PHE A 11 -1.82 1.21 6.91
N ASN A 12 -1.83 1.28 8.23
CA ASN A 12 -2.47 2.39 8.95
C ASN A 12 -1.93 3.75 8.52
N GLN A 13 -0.63 3.89 8.37
CA GLN A 13 -0.02 5.15 7.97
C GLN A 13 -0.40 5.54 6.54
N ILE A 14 -0.59 4.56 5.66
CA ILE A 14 -1.01 4.80 4.28
C ILE A 14 -2.47 5.21 4.24
N VAL A 15 -3.36 4.40 4.80
CA VAL A 15 -4.81 4.57 4.60
C VAL A 15 -5.45 5.59 5.55
N ASN A 16 -4.94 5.75 6.75
CA ASN A 16 -5.51 6.65 7.74
C ASN A 16 -4.75 7.97 7.90
N ASN A 17 -3.49 8.02 7.51
CA ASN A 17 -2.71 9.25 7.59
C ASN A 17 -2.40 9.81 6.21
N LEU A 18 -1.59 9.15 5.42
CA LEU A 18 -1.17 9.65 4.11
C LEU A 18 -2.35 9.98 3.20
N ALA A 19 -3.27 9.04 3.02
CA ALA A 19 -4.41 9.20 2.12
C ALA A 19 -5.39 10.29 2.59
N LYS A 20 -5.42 10.61 3.88
CA LYS A 20 -6.36 11.59 4.45
C LYS A 20 -5.73 12.94 4.79
N THR A 21 -4.44 13.10 4.59
CA THR A 21 -3.70 14.31 4.96
C THR A 21 -4.26 15.55 4.27
N HIS A 22 -4.52 15.46 2.97
CA HIS A 22 -5.07 16.59 2.22
C HIS A 22 -6.49 16.95 2.70
N TYR A 23 -7.34 15.95 2.85
CA TYR A 23 -8.72 16.15 3.30
C TYR A 23 -8.78 16.79 4.69
N ARG A 24 -7.93 16.32 5.59
CA ARG A 24 -7.97 16.74 7.00
C ARG A 24 -7.30 18.09 7.24
N TRP A 25 -6.18 18.36 6.58
CA TRP A 25 -5.35 19.53 6.87
C TRP A 25 -5.04 20.40 5.67
N GLY A 26 -5.49 20.03 4.48
CA GLY A 26 -5.18 20.77 3.25
C GLY A 26 -3.73 20.69 2.82
N GLN A 27 -2.96 19.76 3.37
CA GLN A 27 -1.54 19.61 3.04
C GLN A 27 -1.35 18.56 1.95
N ASN A 28 -0.44 18.83 1.04
CA ASN A 28 -0.08 17.85 0.03
C ASN A 28 0.77 16.74 0.62
N ALA A 29 0.51 15.53 0.15
CA ALA A 29 1.26 14.34 0.52
C ALA A 29 1.40 13.44 -0.70
N ASP A 30 1.99 13.99 -1.77
CA ASP A 30 2.14 13.34 -3.06
C ASP A 30 3.25 12.30 -2.98
N VAL A 31 2.87 11.04 -2.83
CA VAL A 31 3.79 9.93 -2.61
C VAL A 31 3.46 8.77 -3.52
N VAL A 32 4.48 8.16 -4.09
CA VAL A 32 4.37 6.88 -4.81
C VAL A 32 5.00 5.78 -3.97
N VAL A 33 4.22 4.77 -3.63
CA VAL A 33 4.71 3.59 -2.91
C VAL A 33 4.91 2.45 -3.90
N ARG A 34 6.16 2.02 -4.08
CA ARG A 34 6.50 0.93 -5.00
C ARG A 34 6.71 -0.36 -4.20
N MET A 35 5.99 -1.41 -4.60
CA MET A 35 5.98 -2.68 -3.91
C MET A 35 5.95 -3.83 -4.93
N PRO A 36 7.08 -4.52 -5.18
CA PRO A 36 7.06 -5.67 -6.05
C PRO A 36 6.23 -6.80 -5.44
N THR A 37 5.45 -7.47 -6.29
CA THR A 37 4.58 -8.56 -5.91
C THR A 37 4.10 -9.31 -7.16
N GLY A 38 3.41 -10.41 -6.97
CA GLY A 38 2.73 -11.10 -8.06
C GLY A 38 3.19 -12.54 -8.27
N ALA A 39 2.40 -13.28 -9.05
CA ALA A 39 2.61 -14.70 -9.28
C ALA A 39 3.97 -15.02 -9.91
N GLY A 40 4.48 -14.15 -10.77
CA GLY A 40 5.78 -14.31 -11.41
C GLY A 40 6.96 -14.34 -10.44
N THR A 41 6.77 -13.86 -9.21
CA THR A 41 7.81 -13.90 -8.17
C THR A 41 8.11 -15.35 -7.75
N GLY A 42 7.11 -16.24 -7.77
CA GLY A 42 7.28 -17.64 -7.36
C GLY A 42 7.63 -17.82 -5.88
N ALA A 43 7.20 -16.91 -5.02
CA ALA A 43 7.60 -16.85 -3.61
C ALA A 43 6.46 -17.22 -2.64
N GLY A 44 5.55 -18.08 -3.07
CA GLY A 44 4.48 -18.63 -2.23
C GLY A 44 3.34 -17.63 -1.99
N PRO A 45 2.49 -17.88 -0.98
CA PRO A 45 1.24 -17.13 -0.79
C PRO A 45 1.46 -15.71 -0.23
N PHE A 46 2.68 -15.31 0.02
CA PHE A 46 3.01 -14.00 0.56
C PHE A 46 3.43 -13.03 -0.55
N HIS A 47 4.61 -13.21 -1.09
CA HIS A 47 5.18 -12.29 -2.09
C HIS A 47 4.59 -12.47 -3.50
N SER A 48 3.83 -13.55 -3.73
CA SER A 48 3.21 -13.81 -5.04
C SER A 48 1.74 -13.45 -5.10
N GLN A 49 1.19 -12.88 -4.05
CA GLN A 49 -0.20 -12.44 -4.04
C GLN A 49 -0.38 -11.11 -4.78
N SER A 50 -1.64 -10.76 -5.08
CA SER A 50 -2.04 -9.48 -5.67
C SER A 50 -2.86 -8.71 -4.64
N ASN A 51 -2.31 -7.59 -4.17
CA ASN A 51 -2.82 -6.88 -3.00
C ASN A 51 -3.66 -5.64 -3.34
N GLU A 52 -3.96 -5.40 -4.63
CA GLU A 52 -4.60 -4.18 -5.10
C GLU A 52 -5.93 -3.90 -4.39
N ALA A 53 -6.70 -4.95 -4.12
CA ALA A 53 -8.02 -4.81 -3.49
C ALA A 53 -7.95 -4.20 -2.09
N TRP A 54 -6.82 -4.30 -1.40
CA TRP A 54 -6.65 -3.70 -0.09
C TRP A 54 -6.75 -2.17 -0.11
N PHE A 55 -6.50 -1.57 -1.28
CA PHE A 55 -6.46 -0.11 -1.43
C PHE A 55 -7.71 0.47 -2.12
N PHE A 56 -8.63 -0.38 -2.58
CA PHE A 56 -9.78 0.09 -3.37
C PHE A 56 -10.72 0.99 -2.60
N HIS A 57 -10.78 0.89 -1.29
CA HIS A 57 -11.63 1.73 -0.45
C HIS A 57 -10.90 2.96 0.11
N VAL A 58 -9.66 3.19 -0.31
CA VAL A 58 -8.88 4.35 0.11
C VAL A 58 -9.18 5.51 -0.83
N PRO A 59 -9.61 6.66 -0.30
CA PRO A 59 -9.93 7.84 -1.14
C PRO A 59 -8.70 8.44 -1.79
#